data_bf2f352e86ed6c465cb9f8d9f37e5917
#
_entry.id   bf2f352e86ed6c465cb9f8d9f37e5917
#
_cell.length_a   1.000
_cell.length_b   1.000
_cell.length_c   1.000
_cell.angle_alpha   90.00
_cell.angle_beta   90.00
_cell.angle_gamma   90.00
#
_symmetry.space_group_name_H-M   'P 1'
#
loop_
_entity.id
_entity.type
_entity.pdbx_description
1 polymer ?
#
loop_
_entity_poly.entity_id
_entity_poly.type
_entity_poly.pdbx_seq_one_letter_code
_entity_poly.pdbx_strand_id
1 'polypeptide(L)'
;MLRCMNAGHEPQERKVRALIDWQKDWHVLDIGCGGGRNIAEILKLVSDGKVVGVDISDEALSFSFSLNQEAVKAGNCEFFKASVHQLPFELASFDCVCAFETVYFWGDLKKAFSEVLRVIKPHGQFLIFVECTETRIWDKVVPGMVAHSVEELRLQLLKVGFEYVDVRTIGNGACALTAYAPS
;
A
#
# COMPACT_ATOMS: atom_id res chain seq x y z
N MET A 1 19.52 3.61 6.05
CA MET A 1 18.53 4.44 5.36
C MET A 1 17.09 4.03 5.72
N LEU A 2 16.68 2.76 5.59
CA LEU A 2 15.32 2.26 5.93
C LEU A 2 14.81 2.62 7.34
N ARG A 3 15.67 2.61 8.37
CA ARG A 3 15.28 2.99 9.74
C ARG A 3 14.87 4.47 9.90
N CYS A 4 15.44 5.36 9.10
CA CYS A 4 15.12 6.80 9.16
C CYS A 4 13.83 7.11 8.39
N MET A 5 13.53 6.40 7.30
CA MET A 5 12.30 6.56 6.54
C MET A 5 11.08 6.14 7.37
N ASN A 6 11.18 5.04 8.12
CA ASN A 6 10.08 4.54 8.96
C ASN A 6 9.72 5.42 10.18
N ALA A 7 10.60 6.32 10.63
CA ALA A 7 10.37 7.06 11.87
C ALA A 7 9.63 8.40 11.70
N GLY A 8 9.66 8.98 10.48
CA GLY A 8 9.12 10.32 10.21
C GLY A 8 7.63 10.36 9.85
N HIS A 9 7.10 9.30 9.26
CA HIS A 9 5.76 9.29 8.65
C HIS A 9 4.65 8.68 9.53
N GLU A 10 5.01 8.04 10.64
CA GLU A 10 4.08 7.29 11.50
C GLU A 10 2.81 8.09 11.94
N PRO A 11 2.90 9.38 12.35
CA PRO A 11 1.69 10.11 12.72
C PRO A 11 0.70 10.31 11.58
N GLN A 12 1.19 10.45 10.34
CA GLN A 12 0.36 10.60 9.15
C GLN A 12 -0.19 9.24 8.70
N GLU A 13 0.64 8.20 8.65
CA GLU A 13 0.23 6.83 8.34
C GLU A 13 -0.87 6.33 9.28
N ARG A 14 -0.80 6.67 10.59
CA ARG A 14 -1.87 6.37 11.55
C ARG A 14 -3.18 7.04 11.19
N LYS A 15 -3.15 8.32 10.76
CA LYS A 15 -4.36 9.02 10.29
C LYS A 15 -4.92 8.36 9.03
N VAL A 16 -4.04 7.94 8.12
CA VAL A 16 -4.41 7.27 6.88
C VAL A 16 -5.07 5.91 7.17
N ARG A 17 -4.47 5.10 8.03
CA ARG A 17 -5.08 3.82 8.46
C ARG A 17 -6.45 4.02 9.11
N ALA A 18 -6.67 5.14 9.82
CA ALA A 18 -7.96 5.48 10.45
C ALA A 18 -9.07 5.86 9.45
N LEU A 19 -8.77 6.01 8.15
CA LEU A 19 -9.77 6.25 7.10
C LEU A 19 -10.54 4.99 6.70
N ILE A 20 -10.01 3.82 7.03
CA ILE A 20 -10.57 2.51 6.68
C ILE A 20 -11.37 1.96 7.86
N ASP A 21 -12.56 1.47 7.60
CA ASP A 21 -13.37 0.71 8.55
C ASP A 21 -12.94 -0.77 8.54
N TRP A 22 -11.84 -1.05 9.20
CA TRP A 22 -11.19 -2.37 9.22
C TRP A 22 -12.09 -3.44 9.82
N GLN A 23 -12.27 -4.54 9.10
CA GLN A 23 -12.93 -5.72 9.67
C GLN A 23 -11.87 -6.70 10.17
N LYS A 24 -12.16 -7.37 11.28
CA LYS A 24 -11.18 -8.22 12.00
C LYS A 24 -10.69 -9.42 11.18
N ASP A 25 -11.51 -9.92 10.27
CA ASP A 25 -11.30 -11.10 9.45
C ASP A 25 -10.75 -10.79 8.04
N TRP A 26 -10.43 -9.53 7.76
CA TRP A 26 -9.94 -9.14 6.44
C TRP A 26 -8.58 -9.74 6.09
N HIS A 27 -8.45 -10.09 4.83
CA HIS A 27 -7.16 -10.37 4.19
C HIS A 27 -6.64 -9.08 3.55
N VAL A 28 -5.47 -8.62 3.99
CA VAL A 28 -4.88 -7.35 3.57
C VAL A 28 -3.55 -7.58 2.88
N LEU A 29 -3.32 -6.86 1.77
CA LEU A 29 -2.04 -6.82 1.07
C LEU A 29 -1.38 -5.45 1.25
N ASP A 30 -0.12 -5.42 1.67
CA ASP A 30 0.72 -4.20 1.71
C ASP A 30 1.78 -4.27 0.62
N ILE A 31 1.68 -3.39 -0.39
CA ILE A 31 2.57 -3.38 -1.56
C ILE A 31 3.69 -2.36 -1.36
N GLY A 32 4.94 -2.84 -1.44
CA GLY A 32 6.12 -2.07 -1.08
C GLY A 32 6.22 -1.94 0.43
N CYS A 33 6.05 -3.05 1.14
CA CYS A 33 5.93 -3.09 2.60
C CYS A 33 7.18 -2.61 3.37
N GLY A 34 8.30 -2.43 2.68
CA GLY A 34 9.54 -1.90 3.24
C GLY A 34 9.97 -2.62 4.51
N GLY A 35 10.10 -1.91 5.64
CA GLY A 35 10.49 -2.48 6.93
C GLY A 35 9.35 -3.14 7.73
N GLY A 36 8.14 -3.27 7.17
CA GLY A 36 7.02 -4.00 7.76
C GLY A 36 6.29 -3.32 8.91
N ARG A 37 6.51 -2.03 9.13
CA ARG A 37 5.87 -1.29 10.22
C ARG A 37 4.36 -1.16 10.03
N ASN A 38 3.92 -0.81 8.82
CA ASN A 38 2.49 -0.73 8.51
C ASN A 38 1.82 -2.09 8.66
N ILE A 39 2.48 -3.17 8.28
CA ILE A 39 2.00 -4.55 8.51
C ILE A 39 1.78 -4.80 9.99
N ALA A 40 2.74 -4.46 10.87
CA ALA A 40 2.60 -4.64 12.31
C ALA A 40 1.41 -3.86 12.90
N GLU A 41 1.12 -2.68 12.38
CA GLU A 41 -0.04 -1.88 12.82
C GLU A 41 -1.37 -2.41 12.26
N ILE A 42 -1.39 -2.85 10.98
CA ILE A 42 -2.58 -3.43 10.36
C ILE A 42 -2.96 -4.75 11.04
N LEU A 43 -2.01 -5.59 11.41
CA LEU A 43 -2.25 -6.85 12.15
C LEU A 43 -3.03 -6.63 13.46
N LYS A 44 -2.89 -5.47 14.11
CA LYS A 44 -3.68 -5.13 15.31
C LYS A 44 -5.14 -4.82 14.99
N LEU A 45 -5.42 -4.40 13.75
CA LEU A 45 -6.75 -4.01 13.27
C LEU A 45 -7.51 -5.21 12.68
N VAL A 46 -6.80 -6.18 12.10
CA VAL A 46 -7.36 -7.39 11.48
C VAL A 46 -6.97 -8.63 12.30
N SER A 47 -7.36 -8.68 13.57
CA SER A 47 -6.90 -9.67 14.54
C SER A 47 -7.19 -11.13 14.19
N ASP A 48 -8.26 -11.38 13.43
CA ASP A 48 -8.74 -12.70 13.03
C ASP A 48 -8.45 -12.95 11.53
N GLY A 49 -7.84 -11.98 10.87
CA GLY A 49 -7.51 -11.98 9.45
C GLY A 49 -6.05 -12.30 9.16
N LYS A 50 -5.61 -11.84 8.00
CA LYS A 50 -4.25 -12.08 7.53
C LYS A 50 -3.69 -10.84 6.83
N VAL A 51 -2.40 -10.53 7.04
CA VAL A 51 -1.70 -9.48 6.33
C VAL A 51 -0.57 -10.08 5.50
N VAL A 52 -0.51 -9.73 4.24
CA VAL A 52 0.53 -10.15 3.30
C VAL A 52 1.35 -8.93 2.90
N GLY A 53 2.66 -9.02 3.01
CA GLY A 53 3.59 -7.99 2.52
C GLY A 53 4.26 -8.41 1.22
N VAL A 54 4.37 -7.49 0.26
CA VAL A 54 5.22 -7.69 -0.91
C VAL A 54 6.21 -6.55 -1.06
N ASP A 55 7.43 -6.88 -1.46
CA ASP A 55 8.47 -5.92 -1.81
C ASP A 55 9.39 -6.53 -2.88
N ILE A 56 10.10 -5.69 -3.64
CA ILE A 56 11.11 -6.13 -4.61
C ILE A 56 12.48 -6.33 -3.94
N SER A 57 12.70 -5.77 -2.76
CA SER A 57 13.96 -5.77 -2.01
C SER A 57 14.01 -6.92 -1.00
N ASP A 58 15.00 -7.82 -1.16
CA ASP A 58 15.25 -8.88 -0.18
C ASP A 58 15.61 -8.32 1.21
N GLU A 59 16.32 -7.18 1.24
CA GLU A 59 16.68 -6.50 2.49
C GLU A 59 15.41 -6.00 3.21
N ALA A 60 14.49 -5.36 2.51
CA ALA A 60 13.22 -4.89 3.05
C ALA A 60 12.39 -6.05 3.62
N LEU A 61 12.26 -7.13 2.85
CA LEU A 61 11.53 -8.33 3.29
C LEU A 61 12.17 -8.97 4.53
N SER A 62 13.49 -9.01 4.62
CA SER A 62 14.19 -9.53 5.80
C SER A 62 13.90 -8.71 7.05
N PHE A 63 13.87 -7.38 6.94
CA PHE A 63 13.48 -6.49 8.04
C PHE A 63 12.00 -6.67 8.41
N SER A 64 11.12 -6.71 7.42
CA SER A 64 9.68 -6.95 7.62
C SER A 64 9.42 -8.26 8.34
N PHE A 65 10.06 -9.34 7.91
CA PHE A 65 9.97 -10.66 8.54
C PHE A 65 10.43 -10.61 10.00
N SER A 66 11.59 -10.01 10.25
CA SER A 66 12.16 -9.90 11.60
C SER A 66 11.26 -9.12 12.56
N LEU A 67 10.63 -8.04 12.07
CA LEU A 67 9.73 -7.23 12.87
C LEU A 67 8.42 -7.96 13.20
N ASN A 68 7.91 -8.77 12.27
CA ASN A 68 6.60 -9.41 12.36
C ASN A 68 6.69 -10.94 12.59
N GLN A 69 7.84 -11.44 13.08
CA GLN A 69 8.10 -12.88 13.19
C GLN A 69 7.06 -13.66 13.99
N GLU A 70 6.47 -13.06 15.03
CA GLU A 70 5.45 -13.73 15.84
C GLU A 70 4.14 -13.93 15.04
N ALA A 71 3.73 -12.95 14.25
CA ALA A 71 2.57 -13.06 13.38
C ALA A 71 2.81 -14.06 12.24
N VAL A 72 4.05 -14.14 11.72
CA VAL A 72 4.43 -15.15 10.73
C VAL A 72 4.34 -16.55 11.33
N LYS A 73 4.89 -16.78 12.52
CA LYS A 73 4.78 -18.08 13.23
C LYS A 73 3.35 -18.47 13.53
N ALA A 74 2.48 -17.48 13.83
CA ALA A 74 1.06 -17.70 14.07
C ALA A 74 0.25 -17.96 12.77
N GLY A 75 0.84 -17.75 11.58
CA GLY A 75 0.17 -17.92 10.29
C GLY A 75 -0.66 -16.71 9.83
N ASN A 76 -0.61 -15.60 10.58
CA ASN A 76 -1.39 -14.39 10.28
C ASN A 76 -0.65 -13.39 9.39
N CYS A 77 0.64 -13.64 9.09
CA CYS A 77 1.46 -12.78 8.24
C CYS A 77 2.32 -13.59 7.29
N GLU A 78 2.42 -13.14 6.04
CA GLU A 78 3.30 -13.74 5.03
C GLU A 78 4.01 -12.65 4.23
N PHE A 79 5.17 -13.00 3.65
CA PHE A 79 5.96 -12.08 2.83
C PHE A 79 6.36 -12.75 1.51
N PHE A 80 6.26 -11.97 0.41
CA PHE A 80 6.64 -12.43 -0.93
C PHE A 80 7.51 -11.41 -1.63
N LYS A 81 8.53 -11.86 -2.33
CA LYS A 81 9.28 -11.02 -3.25
C LYS A 81 8.52 -10.94 -4.56
N ALA A 82 7.91 -9.78 -4.83
CA ALA A 82 7.12 -9.56 -6.03
C ALA A 82 7.12 -8.09 -6.46
N SER A 83 6.90 -7.88 -7.76
CA SER A 83 6.59 -6.56 -8.31
C SER A 83 5.07 -6.35 -8.33
N VAL A 84 4.63 -5.11 -8.10
CA VAL A 84 3.22 -4.73 -8.26
C VAL A 84 2.67 -5.02 -9.66
N HIS A 85 3.53 -5.11 -10.68
CA HIS A 85 3.13 -5.41 -12.05
C HIS A 85 2.84 -6.89 -12.32
N GLN A 86 3.11 -7.77 -11.34
CA GLN A 86 2.86 -9.20 -11.40
C GLN A 86 2.82 -9.77 -9.98
N LEU A 87 1.65 -9.72 -9.37
CA LEU A 87 1.43 -10.20 -8.01
C LEU A 87 1.14 -11.71 -8.03
N PRO A 88 1.80 -12.51 -7.17
CA PRO A 88 1.66 -13.97 -7.16
C PRO A 88 0.39 -14.43 -6.41
N PHE A 89 -0.74 -13.77 -6.64
CA PHE A 89 -1.99 -14.06 -5.97
C PHE A 89 -3.11 -14.27 -6.99
N GLU A 90 -4.10 -15.05 -6.57
CA GLU A 90 -5.31 -15.30 -7.34
C GLU A 90 -6.19 -14.04 -7.45
N LEU A 91 -7.14 -14.07 -8.40
CA LEU A 91 -8.18 -13.06 -8.53
C LEU A 91 -8.96 -12.91 -7.21
N ALA A 92 -9.32 -11.69 -6.84
CA ALA A 92 -10.20 -11.41 -5.69
C ALA A 92 -9.74 -12.06 -4.38
N SER A 93 -8.46 -11.92 -4.04
CA SER A 93 -7.83 -12.51 -2.86
C SER A 93 -7.92 -11.62 -1.60
N PHE A 94 -7.96 -10.28 -1.78
CA PHE A 94 -7.81 -9.34 -0.69
C PHE A 94 -9.01 -8.42 -0.51
N ASP A 95 -9.39 -8.20 0.74
CA ASP A 95 -10.44 -7.24 1.12
C ASP A 95 -9.95 -5.80 1.03
N CYS A 96 -8.67 -5.59 1.36
CA CYS A 96 -8.00 -4.30 1.26
C CYS A 96 -6.57 -4.48 0.73
N VAL A 97 -6.15 -3.57 -0.15
CA VAL A 97 -4.75 -3.43 -0.57
C VAL A 97 -4.25 -2.06 -0.12
N CYS A 98 -3.02 -1.99 0.36
CA CYS A 98 -2.38 -0.76 0.82
C CYS A 98 -1.10 -0.47 0.03
N ALA A 99 -0.80 0.83 -0.12
CA ALA A 99 0.45 1.32 -0.68
C ALA A 99 0.85 2.61 0.08
N PHE A 100 1.81 2.49 1.00
CA PHE A 100 2.29 3.62 1.79
C PHE A 100 3.62 4.11 1.23
N GLU A 101 3.64 5.32 0.65
CA GLU A 101 4.85 5.99 0.14
C GLU A 101 5.63 5.18 -0.93
N THR A 102 4.97 4.35 -1.71
CA THR A 102 5.62 3.43 -2.66
C THR A 102 5.22 3.64 -4.12
N VAL A 103 4.06 4.23 -4.39
CA VAL A 103 3.50 4.43 -5.75
C VAL A 103 4.45 5.20 -6.68
N TYR A 104 5.32 6.03 -6.13
CA TYR A 104 6.34 6.79 -6.86
C TYR A 104 7.31 5.93 -7.68
N PHE A 105 7.47 4.66 -7.29
CA PHE A 105 8.43 3.72 -7.89
C PHE A 105 7.77 2.73 -8.86
N TRP A 106 6.46 2.87 -9.10
CA TRP A 106 5.73 1.84 -9.85
C TRP A 106 5.81 1.98 -11.37
N GLY A 107 6.33 3.10 -11.90
CA GLY A 107 6.53 3.29 -13.34
C GLY A 107 5.21 3.23 -14.12
N ASP A 108 4.87 2.09 -14.73
CA ASP A 108 3.60 1.90 -15.45
C ASP A 108 2.42 1.77 -14.47
N LEU A 109 1.84 2.90 -14.08
CA LEU A 109 0.70 2.97 -13.16
C LEU A 109 -0.53 2.22 -13.69
N LYS A 110 -0.76 2.23 -15.00
CA LYS A 110 -1.91 1.53 -15.59
C LYS A 110 -1.80 0.04 -15.34
N LYS A 111 -0.64 -0.55 -15.61
CA LYS A 111 -0.39 -1.98 -15.39
C LYS A 111 -0.45 -2.30 -13.89
N ALA A 112 0.20 -1.48 -13.05
CA ALA A 112 0.19 -1.66 -11.60
C ALA A 112 -1.22 -1.62 -11.01
N PHE A 113 -2.00 -0.60 -11.33
CA PHE A 113 -3.37 -0.46 -10.81
C PHE A 113 -4.33 -1.54 -11.35
N SER A 114 -4.14 -1.99 -12.61
CA SER A 114 -4.92 -3.11 -13.14
C SER A 114 -4.63 -4.40 -12.39
N GLU A 115 -3.37 -4.63 -12.01
CA GLU A 115 -2.97 -5.81 -11.24
C GLU A 115 -3.48 -5.73 -9.79
N VAL A 116 -3.45 -4.54 -9.17
CA VAL A 116 -4.07 -4.31 -7.86
C VAL A 116 -5.57 -4.60 -7.93
N LEU A 117 -6.27 -4.06 -8.95
CA LEU A 117 -7.71 -4.30 -9.12
C LEU A 117 -8.03 -5.79 -9.31
N ARG A 118 -7.16 -6.54 -10.00
CA ARG A 118 -7.33 -7.99 -10.19
C ARG A 118 -7.34 -8.75 -8.87
N VAL A 119 -6.47 -8.39 -7.93
CA VAL A 119 -6.34 -9.13 -6.66
C VAL A 119 -7.27 -8.65 -5.56
N ILE A 120 -7.91 -7.50 -5.70
CA ILE A 120 -8.93 -7.00 -4.77
C ILE A 120 -10.26 -7.74 -5.01
N LYS A 121 -10.95 -8.08 -3.92
CA LYS A 121 -12.31 -8.64 -3.95
C LYS A 121 -13.32 -7.60 -4.47
N PRO A 122 -14.48 -8.03 -5.00
CA PRO A 122 -15.60 -7.12 -5.23
C PRO A 122 -15.90 -6.30 -3.97
N HIS A 123 -16.17 -4.99 -4.15
CA HIS A 123 -16.35 -4.00 -3.07
C HIS A 123 -15.14 -3.77 -2.15
N GLY A 124 -14.02 -4.40 -2.41
CA GLY A 124 -12.77 -4.20 -1.66
C GLY A 124 -12.16 -2.82 -1.88
N GLN A 125 -11.15 -2.47 -1.09
CA GLN A 125 -10.59 -1.12 -1.04
C GLN A 125 -9.11 -1.12 -1.38
N PHE A 126 -8.66 -0.08 -2.09
CA PHE A 126 -7.25 0.20 -2.31
C PHE A 126 -6.88 1.54 -1.65
N LEU A 127 -6.08 1.48 -0.59
CA LEU A 127 -5.61 2.63 0.15
C LEU A 127 -4.21 3.04 -0.32
N ILE A 128 -4.08 4.26 -0.82
CA ILE A 128 -2.80 4.85 -1.21
C ILE A 128 -2.49 6.02 -0.27
N PHE A 129 -1.29 6.08 0.25
CA PHE A 129 -0.74 7.23 0.96
C PHE A 129 0.45 7.81 0.21
N VAL A 130 0.44 9.12 0.00
CA VAL A 130 1.51 9.87 -0.69
C VAL A 130 1.77 11.22 -0.03
N GLU A 131 3.05 11.56 0.18
CA GLU A 131 3.45 12.85 0.77
C GLU A 131 3.93 13.88 -0.25
N CYS A 132 4.57 13.48 -1.33
CA CYS A 132 5.29 14.36 -2.25
C CYS A 132 4.54 14.55 -3.57
N THR A 133 3.30 15.05 -3.53
CA THR A 133 2.45 15.14 -4.73
C THR A 133 2.75 16.36 -5.63
N GLU A 134 3.46 17.39 -5.14
CA GLU A 134 3.59 18.65 -5.87
C GLU A 134 5.03 19.06 -6.24
N THR A 135 6.06 18.43 -5.68
CA THR A 135 7.45 18.84 -5.92
C THR A 135 8.25 17.80 -6.69
N ARG A 136 8.41 18.01 -7.99
CA ARG A 136 9.35 17.27 -8.86
C ARG A 136 10.83 17.40 -8.45
N ILE A 137 11.11 17.97 -7.29
CA ILE A 137 12.48 18.06 -6.76
C ILE A 137 12.99 16.66 -6.42
N TRP A 138 12.14 15.80 -5.87
CA TRP A 138 12.48 14.43 -5.48
C TRP A 138 12.76 13.53 -6.68
N ASP A 139 12.14 13.76 -7.84
CA ASP A 139 12.42 13.02 -9.10
C ASP A 139 13.89 13.15 -9.50
N LYS A 140 14.56 14.24 -9.09
CA LYS A 140 15.97 14.53 -9.39
C LYS A 140 16.93 14.00 -8.33
N VAL A 141 16.43 13.73 -7.14
CA VAL A 141 17.26 13.40 -5.96
C VAL A 141 17.20 11.89 -5.65
N VAL A 142 16.05 11.26 -5.90
CA VAL A 142 15.84 9.84 -5.62
C VAL A 142 15.74 9.07 -6.93
N PRO A 143 16.72 8.22 -7.27
CA PRO A 143 16.69 7.46 -8.51
C PRO A 143 15.44 6.58 -8.64
N GLY A 144 14.75 6.68 -9.77
CA GLY A 144 13.56 5.89 -10.08
C GLY A 144 12.26 6.40 -9.44
N MET A 145 12.31 7.46 -8.66
CA MET A 145 11.11 8.09 -8.12
C MET A 145 10.46 8.99 -9.19
N VAL A 146 9.16 8.89 -9.34
CA VAL A 146 8.33 9.76 -10.19
C VAL A 146 7.20 10.32 -9.34
N ALA A 147 7.19 11.64 -9.15
CA ALA A 147 6.10 12.31 -8.44
C ALA A 147 4.85 12.37 -9.33
N HIS A 148 3.72 11.95 -8.80
CA HIS A 148 2.41 12.02 -9.44
C HIS A 148 1.52 12.98 -8.67
N SER A 149 0.73 13.79 -9.40
CA SER A 149 -0.31 14.57 -8.75
C SER A 149 -1.44 13.64 -8.24
N VAL A 150 -2.11 14.06 -7.18
CA VAL A 150 -3.26 13.34 -6.63
C VAL A 150 -4.35 13.12 -7.69
N GLU A 151 -4.59 14.12 -8.52
CA GLU A 151 -5.59 14.02 -9.60
C GLU A 151 -5.14 13.05 -10.70
N GLU A 152 -3.85 12.98 -11.03
CA GLU A 152 -3.33 11.97 -11.95
C GLU A 152 -3.57 10.56 -11.41
N LEU A 153 -3.21 10.30 -10.15
CA LEU A 153 -3.45 9.00 -9.51
C LEU A 153 -4.95 8.65 -9.52
N ARG A 154 -5.81 9.59 -9.13
CA ARG A 154 -7.27 9.42 -9.14
C ARG A 154 -7.80 9.05 -10.52
N LEU A 155 -7.40 9.78 -11.56
CA LEU A 155 -7.83 9.52 -12.93
C LEU A 155 -7.33 8.17 -13.46
N GLN A 156 -6.11 7.76 -13.12
CA GLN A 156 -5.57 6.45 -13.52
C GLN A 156 -6.33 5.31 -12.84
N LEU A 157 -6.66 5.44 -11.55
CA LEU A 157 -7.48 4.46 -10.83
C LEU A 157 -8.86 4.28 -11.46
N LEU A 158 -9.56 5.38 -11.76
CA LEU A 158 -10.86 5.33 -12.45
C LEU A 158 -10.76 4.71 -13.85
N LYS A 159 -9.70 5.03 -14.61
CA LYS A 159 -9.48 4.48 -15.96
C LYS A 159 -9.26 2.98 -15.98
N VAL A 160 -8.67 2.39 -14.95
CA VAL A 160 -8.45 0.93 -14.88
C VAL A 160 -9.66 0.18 -14.34
N GLY A 161 -10.70 0.88 -13.85
CA GLY A 161 -11.98 0.29 -13.49
C GLY A 161 -12.36 0.35 -12.01
N PHE A 162 -11.63 1.08 -11.17
CA PHE A 162 -12.16 1.41 -9.85
C PHE A 162 -13.41 2.28 -9.99
N GLU A 163 -14.44 1.98 -9.21
CA GLU A 163 -15.76 2.63 -9.36
C GLU A 163 -15.77 4.05 -8.78
N TYR A 164 -15.11 4.22 -7.65
CA TYR A 164 -15.03 5.50 -6.93
C TYR A 164 -13.67 5.67 -6.26
N VAL A 165 -13.20 6.91 -6.16
CA VAL A 165 -11.94 7.28 -5.46
C VAL A 165 -12.20 8.46 -4.54
N ASP A 166 -12.16 8.24 -3.23
CA ASP A 166 -12.15 9.29 -2.21
C ASP A 166 -10.74 9.83 -2.01
N VAL A 167 -10.62 11.16 -1.85
CA VAL A 167 -9.34 11.82 -1.64
C VAL A 167 -9.39 12.63 -0.35
N ARG A 168 -8.45 12.40 0.53
CA ARG A 168 -8.33 13.11 1.82
C ARG A 168 -6.97 13.75 1.97
N THR A 169 -6.95 15.05 2.27
CA THR A 169 -5.74 15.74 2.70
C THR A 169 -5.43 15.36 4.14
N ILE A 170 -4.22 14.87 4.38
CA ILE A 170 -3.77 14.41 5.71
C ILE A 170 -3.04 15.53 6.46
N GLY A 171 -2.42 16.45 5.74
CA GLY A 171 -1.67 17.60 6.22
C GLY A 171 -0.28 17.69 5.61
N ASN A 172 0.32 18.88 5.60
CA ASN A 172 1.68 19.14 5.08
C ASN A 172 1.90 18.65 3.62
N GLY A 173 0.89 18.76 2.75
CA GLY A 173 0.98 18.29 1.36
C GLY A 173 0.76 16.78 1.18
N ALA A 174 0.57 16.04 2.25
CA ALA A 174 0.27 14.60 2.19
C ALA A 174 -1.21 14.34 1.91
N CYS A 175 -1.48 13.33 1.11
CA CYS A 175 -2.81 12.90 0.73
C CYS A 175 -2.99 11.38 0.85
N ALA A 176 -4.21 10.97 1.17
CA ALA A 176 -4.65 9.60 1.05
C ALA A 176 -5.72 9.49 -0.03
N LEU A 177 -5.64 8.42 -0.83
CA LEU A 177 -6.68 8.06 -1.79
C LEU A 177 -7.21 6.67 -1.39
N THR A 178 -8.54 6.55 -1.30
CA THR A 178 -9.19 5.26 -1.12
C THR A 178 -10.02 4.97 -2.38
N ALA A 179 -9.58 3.99 -3.16
CA ALA A 179 -10.28 3.55 -4.36
C ALA A 179 -11.10 2.28 -4.05
N TYR A 180 -12.31 2.22 -4.58
CA TYR A 180 -13.26 1.13 -4.32
C TYR A 180 -13.40 0.27 -5.58
N ALA A 181 -13.21 -1.04 -5.42
CA ALA A 181 -13.42 -2.00 -6.49
C ALA A 181 -14.91 -2.14 -6.81
N PRO A 182 -15.27 -2.37 -8.08
CA PRO A 182 -16.66 -2.61 -8.46
C PRO A 182 -17.21 -3.90 -7.85
N SER A 183 -18.54 -4.05 -7.95
CA SER A 183 -19.28 -5.26 -7.54
C SER A 183 -18.99 -6.48 -8.43
#